data_f36a029ceb01a67cd5e68df95b7be9c9
#
_entry.id   f36a029ceb01a67cd5e68df95b7be9c9
#
_cell.length_a   1.000
_cell.length_b   1.000
_cell.length_c   1.000
_cell.angle_alpha   90.00
_cell.angle_beta   90.00
_cell.angle_gamma   90.00
#
_symmetry.space_group_name_H-M   'P 1'
#
loop_
_entity.id
_entity.type
_entity.pdbx_description
1 polymer ?
#
loop_
_entity_poly.entity_id
_entity_poly.type
_entity_poly.pdbx_seq_one_letter_code
_entity_poly.pdbx_strand_id
1 'polypeptide(L)'
;MHSGYAYGCAADQVDEYLKLGAYTSRECLTQFVDGVIAHFSTDYLNKPTPEDVQRLLREGKERGFPGMLGSIDCMHWVWKNCPARWKGMYQGRSKTAIVILEAIASRDLWIWHAFFGTPGSCNDINVLQRSPVFDDIIKNRAPQVQFTVNGNTYKKGYYLADGIYPKWSTFVDVITAPQTDKQRLFTERQESARKDVERAFGVLQARFAIIRKPALAWNVDMLWKIMMACIIMHNMIVEDERDTYLNYKDPREFAQEQPENMAGSSSGNATTFFVTPGHYDPQNFRRLMDTRQEVRDRTTHFSLKNDLVEHLWGRSRRSSVG
;
A
#
# COMPACT_ATOMS: atom_id res chain seq x y z
N MET A 1 -5.30 29.95 7.87
CA MET A 1 -6.06 29.75 6.62
C MET A 1 -6.33 28.29 6.24
N HIS A 2 -5.83 27.28 6.97
CA HIS A 2 -5.90 25.87 6.54
C HIS A 2 -7.05 25.01 7.12
N SER A 3 -7.84 25.53 8.08
CA SER A 3 -8.82 24.70 8.79
C SER A 3 -10.03 24.28 7.95
N GLY A 4 -10.54 25.12 7.04
CA GLY A 4 -11.76 24.83 6.27
C GLY A 4 -11.59 23.65 5.29
N TYR A 5 -10.45 23.50 4.65
CA TYR A 5 -10.19 22.44 3.67
C TYR A 5 -9.89 21.10 4.34
N ALA A 6 -9.19 21.10 5.46
CA ALA A 6 -8.93 19.89 6.23
C ALA A 6 -10.23 19.23 6.74
N TYR A 7 -11.30 20.02 6.97
CA TYR A 7 -12.59 19.54 7.45
C TYR A 7 -13.55 19.07 6.35
N GLY A 8 -13.19 19.18 5.07
CA GLY A 8 -14.05 18.75 3.95
C GLY A 8 -15.42 19.45 3.94
N CYS A 9 -15.43 20.76 4.23
CA CYS A 9 -16.61 21.57 4.18
C CYS A 9 -16.97 21.97 2.75
N ALA A 10 -18.26 22.23 2.47
CA ALA A 10 -18.65 22.86 1.20
C ALA A 10 -18.05 24.27 1.10
N ALA A 11 -17.77 24.72 -0.14
CA ALA A 11 -17.18 26.05 -0.37
C ALA A 11 -18.03 27.18 0.26
N ASP A 12 -19.35 27.01 0.27
CA ASP A 12 -20.29 27.98 0.85
C ASP A 12 -20.17 28.10 2.39
N GLN A 13 -19.81 27.01 3.10
CA GLN A 13 -19.54 27.07 4.54
C GLN A 13 -18.21 27.79 4.85
N VAL A 14 -17.23 27.69 3.94
CA VAL A 14 -15.97 28.42 4.05
C VAL A 14 -16.18 29.91 3.79
N ASP A 15 -17.10 30.24 2.88
CA ASP A 15 -17.50 31.62 2.55
C ASP A 15 -18.08 32.33 3.77
N GLU A 16 -18.99 31.67 4.48
CA GLU A 16 -19.62 32.23 5.70
C GLU A 16 -18.59 32.51 6.80
N TYR A 17 -17.60 31.65 6.98
CA TYR A 17 -16.62 31.79 8.06
C TYR A 17 -15.42 32.70 7.68
N LEU A 18 -14.90 32.56 6.47
CA LEU A 18 -13.70 33.29 6.02
C LEU A 18 -14.01 34.49 5.13
N LYS A 19 -15.27 34.73 4.78
CA LYS A 19 -15.73 35.74 3.81
C LYS A 19 -14.99 35.64 2.47
N LEU A 20 -14.70 34.40 2.03
CA LEU A 20 -14.08 34.11 0.75
C LEU A 20 -15.16 33.54 -0.19
N GLY A 21 -15.38 34.18 -1.33
CA GLY A 21 -16.30 33.66 -2.33
C GLY A 21 -15.97 32.23 -2.76
N ALA A 22 -16.99 31.44 -3.09
CA ALA A 22 -16.87 30.02 -3.46
C ALA A 22 -15.88 29.77 -4.60
N TYR A 23 -15.70 30.72 -5.52
CA TYR A 23 -14.69 30.64 -6.58
C TYR A 23 -13.29 30.74 -6.01
N THR A 24 -13.01 31.74 -5.18
CA THR A 24 -11.72 31.96 -4.55
C THR A 24 -11.32 30.78 -3.67
N SER A 25 -12.27 30.23 -2.91
CA SER A 25 -12.04 29.05 -2.09
C SER A 25 -11.62 27.82 -2.91
N ARG A 26 -12.25 27.58 -4.06
CA ARG A 26 -11.87 26.48 -4.97
C ARG A 26 -10.51 26.72 -5.63
N GLU A 27 -10.24 27.95 -6.05
CA GLU A 27 -8.95 28.31 -6.62
C GLU A 27 -7.80 28.11 -5.62
N CYS A 28 -7.99 28.58 -4.38
CA CYS A 28 -7.02 28.37 -3.32
C CYS A 28 -6.76 26.87 -3.06
N LEU A 29 -7.81 26.02 -3.05
CA LEU A 29 -7.65 24.58 -2.92
C LEU A 29 -6.85 24.00 -4.09
N THR A 30 -7.18 24.42 -5.33
CA THR A 30 -6.50 23.93 -6.52
C THR A 30 -5.01 24.28 -6.48
N GLN A 31 -4.68 25.55 -6.23
CA GLN A 31 -3.29 26.00 -6.14
C GLN A 31 -2.54 25.33 -4.99
N PHE A 32 -3.19 25.11 -3.86
CA PHE A 32 -2.59 24.42 -2.73
C PHE A 32 -2.22 22.97 -3.07
N VAL A 33 -3.18 22.18 -3.60
CA VAL A 33 -2.90 20.77 -3.93
C VAL A 33 -1.89 20.63 -5.07
N ASP A 34 -1.95 21.54 -6.07
CA ASP A 34 -0.96 21.57 -7.15
C ASP A 34 0.43 21.91 -6.63
N GLY A 35 0.54 22.88 -5.71
CA GLY A 35 1.80 23.23 -5.05
C GLY A 35 2.37 22.07 -4.22
N VAL A 36 1.55 21.37 -3.43
CA VAL A 36 1.98 20.19 -2.65
C VAL A 36 2.51 19.10 -3.59
N ILE A 37 1.77 18.78 -4.65
CA ILE A 37 2.17 17.74 -5.59
C ILE A 37 3.46 18.15 -6.32
N ALA A 38 3.55 19.37 -6.83
CA ALA A 38 4.70 19.83 -7.61
C ALA A 38 6.02 19.85 -6.81
N HIS A 39 5.95 20.17 -5.52
CA HIS A 39 7.16 20.35 -4.70
C HIS A 39 7.55 19.09 -3.92
N PHE A 40 6.61 18.23 -3.57
CA PHE A 40 6.85 17.14 -2.61
C PHE A 40 6.59 15.74 -3.16
N SER A 41 6.01 15.58 -4.37
CA SER A 41 5.73 14.25 -4.90
C SER A 41 6.97 13.39 -5.11
N THR A 42 8.10 14.01 -5.48
CA THR A 42 9.36 13.30 -5.70
C THR A 42 9.88 12.67 -4.43
N ASP A 43 9.67 13.29 -3.28
CA ASP A 43 10.21 12.84 -2.00
C ASP A 43 9.24 11.89 -1.27
N TYR A 44 7.93 12.13 -1.41
CA TYR A 44 6.90 11.44 -0.60
C TYR A 44 5.99 10.49 -1.38
N LEU A 45 6.10 10.40 -2.72
CA LEU A 45 5.40 9.42 -3.56
C LEU A 45 6.38 8.60 -4.42
N ASN A 46 7.61 8.44 -3.97
CA ASN A 46 8.63 7.68 -4.67
C ASN A 46 8.58 6.18 -4.31
N LYS A 47 9.27 5.40 -5.13
CA LYS A 47 9.50 3.98 -4.83
C LYS A 47 10.49 3.85 -3.67
N PRO A 48 10.38 2.75 -2.88
CA PRO A 48 11.31 2.52 -1.79
C PRO A 48 12.75 2.45 -2.30
N THR A 49 13.66 3.15 -1.60
CA THR A 49 15.11 3.08 -1.82
C THR A 49 15.65 1.71 -1.41
N PRO A 50 16.88 1.33 -1.79
CA PRO A 50 17.48 0.09 -1.31
C PRO A 50 17.53 -0.02 0.21
N GLU A 51 17.76 1.10 0.91
CA GLU A 51 17.76 1.22 2.37
C GLU A 51 16.36 0.96 2.95
N ASP A 52 15.34 1.53 2.33
CA ASP A 52 13.93 1.28 2.71
C ASP A 52 13.56 -0.18 2.52
N VAL A 53 13.95 -0.78 1.40
CA VAL A 53 13.70 -2.20 1.13
C VAL A 53 14.36 -3.07 2.22
N GLN A 54 15.60 -2.78 2.62
CA GLN A 54 16.27 -3.51 3.70
C GLN A 54 15.54 -3.35 5.04
N ARG A 55 15.05 -2.15 5.34
CA ARG A 55 14.24 -1.88 6.54
C ARG A 55 12.95 -2.67 6.52
N LEU A 56 12.19 -2.63 5.42
CA LEU A 56 10.94 -3.37 5.25
C LEU A 56 11.13 -4.88 5.39
N LEU A 57 12.19 -5.43 4.79
CA LEU A 57 12.52 -6.85 4.88
C LEU A 57 12.88 -7.28 6.30
N ARG A 58 13.60 -6.43 7.06
CA ARG A 58 13.92 -6.67 8.47
C ARG A 58 12.65 -6.66 9.32
N GLU A 59 11.81 -5.65 9.18
CA GLU A 59 10.52 -5.55 9.89
C GLU A 59 9.60 -6.74 9.57
N GLY A 60 9.51 -7.13 8.29
CA GLY A 60 8.75 -8.30 7.87
C GLY A 60 9.29 -9.59 8.50
N LYS A 61 10.61 -9.79 8.53
CA LYS A 61 11.26 -10.94 9.17
C LYS A 61 11.01 -11.00 10.67
N GLU A 62 11.07 -9.86 11.37
CA GLU A 62 10.76 -9.76 12.80
C GLU A 62 9.32 -10.17 13.12
N ARG A 63 8.39 -9.87 12.24
CA ARG A 63 6.98 -10.27 12.35
C ARG A 63 6.70 -11.71 11.90
N GLY A 64 7.72 -12.44 11.41
CA GLY A 64 7.59 -13.80 10.93
C GLY A 64 7.26 -13.92 9.44
N PHE A 65 7.37 -12.82 8.68
CA PHE A 65 7.12 -12.75 7.25
C PHE A 65 8.39 -12.35 6.46
N PRO A 66 9.45 -13.20 6.41
CA PRO A 66 10.63 -12.91 5.62
C PRO A 66 10.27 -12.67 4.16
N GLY A 67 10.79 -11.58 3.57
CA GLY A 67 10.48 -11.19 2.17
C GLY A 67 9.26 -10.29 2.00
N MET A 68 8.51 -9.98 3.05
CA MET A 68 7.39 -9.05 3.04
C MET A 68 7.88 -7.62 2.80
N LEU A 69 7.22 -6.91 1.88
CA LEU A 69 7.47 -5.50 1.56
C LEU A 69 6.37 -4.56 2.05
N GLY A 70 5.24 -5.09 2.49
CA GLY A 70 4.09 -4.32 2.97
C GLY A 70 2.77 -5.06 2.76
N SER A 71 1.69 -4.34 2.94
CA SER A 71 0.31 -4.83 2.72
C SER A 71 -0.36 -4.01 1.63
N ILE A 72 -1.19 -4.67 0.82
CA ILE A 72 -1.95 -4.03 -0.26
C ILE A 72 -3.45 -4.19 -0.03
N ASP A 73 -4.20 -3.11 -0.24
CA ASP A 73 -5.67 -3.11 -0.17
C ASP A 73 -6.27 -1.93 -0.94
N CYS A 74 -7.60 -1.92 -1.08
CA CYS A 74 -8.36 -0.90 -1.76
C CYS A 74 -9.29 -0.15 -0.80
N MET A 75 -9.24 1.19 -0.84
CA MET A 75 -10.15 2.07 -0.13
C MET A 75 -11.16 2.69 -1.09
N HIS A 76 -12.42 2.77 -0.68
CA HIS A 76 -13.53 3.33 -1.46
C HIS A 76 -13.86 4.75 -0.98
N TRP A 77 -13.80 5.73 -1.88
CA TRP A 77 -14.23 7.09 -1.61
C TRP A 77 -15.52 7.42 -2.34
N VAL A 78 -16.57 7.74 -1.59
CA VAL A 78 -17.88 8.09 -2.15
C VAL A 78 -17.80 9.40 -2.92
N TRP A 79 -18.24 9.41 -4.17
CA TRP A 79 -18.29 10.60 -5.01
C TRP A 79 -19.71 11.17 -5.11
N LYS A 80 -20.05 12.10 -4.22
CA LYS A 80 -21.39 12.67 -4.10
C LYS A 80 -21.81 13.41 -5.36
N ASN A 81 -20.93 14.24 -5.93
CA ASN A 81 -21.20 15.08 -7.09
C ASN A 81 -20.73 14.44 -8.41
N CYS A 82 -20.74 13.11 -8.50
CA CYS A 82 -20.42 12.42 -9.73
C CYS A 82 -21.35 12.87 -10.86
N PRO A 83 -20.83 13.36 -12.00
CA PRO A 83 -21.65 13.75 -13.15
C PRO A 83 -22.54 12.61 -13.64
N ALA A 84 -23.78 12.93 -14.03
CA ALA A 84 -24.79 11.94 -14.44
C ALA A 84 -24.29 11.01 -15.56
N ARG A 85 -23.51 11.54 -16.51
CA ARG A 85 -22.90 10.78 -17.63
C ARG A 85 -21.92 9.69 -17.17
N TRP A 86 -21.30 9.84 -15.99
CA TRP A 86 -20.31 8.90 -15.46
C TRP A 86 -20.86 8.04 -14.31
N LYS A 87 -22.03 8.43 -13.77
CA LYS A 87 -22.59 7.79 -12.60
C LYS A 87 -22.72 6.27 -12.73
N GLY A 88 -23.19 5.80 -13.90
CA GLY A 88 -23.29 4.35 -14.15
C GLY A 88 -21.95 3.61 -14.08
N MET A 89 -20.87 4.23 -14.58
CA MET A 89 -19.53 3.65 -14.55
C MET A 89 -18.94 3.63 -13.12
N TYR A 90 -19.20 4.68 -12.33
CA TYR A 90 -18.68 4.78 -10.96
C TYR A 90 -19.57 4.11 -9.91
N GLN A 91 -20.80 3.71 -10.26
CA GLN A 91 -21.67 2.99 -9.34
C GLN A 91 -21.16 1.57 -9.07
N GLY A 92 -20.81 1.31 -7.80
CA GLY A 92 -20.55 -0.02 -7.31
C GLY A 92 -21.84 -0.78 -6.94
N ARG A 93 -21.70 -1.87 -6.23
CA ARG A 93 -22.84 -2.70 -5.74
C ARG A 93 -23.83 -1.91 -4.88
N SER A 94 -23.37 -0.90 -4.16
CA SER A 94 -24.19 -0.01 -3.32
C SER A 94 -25.05 1.00 -4.09
N LYS A 95 -25.00 1.01 -5.42
CA LYS A 95 -25.62 2.03 -6.29
C LYS A 95 -25.15 3.47 -6.02
N THR A 96 -24.10 3.63 -5.25
CA THR A 96 -23.45 4.91 -4.95
C THR A 96 -22.21 5.04 -5.83
N ALA A 97 -21.97 6.23 -6.40
CA ALA A 97 -20.74 6.47 -7.17
C ALA A 97 -19.54 6.47 -6.22
N ILE A 98 -18.52 5.69 -6.55
CA ILE A 98 -17.32 5.45 -5.75
C ILE A 98 -16.10 5.57 -6.64
N VAL A 99 -15.04 6.18 -6.12
CA VAL A 99 -13.69 6.17 -6.71
C VAL A 99 -12.79 5.34 -5.81
N ILE A 100 -12.00 4.45 -6.41
CA ILE A 100 -11.15 3.51 -5.66
C ILE A 100 -9.73 4.06 -5.56
N LEU A 101 -9.15 3.95 -4.36
CA LEU A 101 -7.73 4.07 -4.09
C LEU A 101 -7.16 2.68 -3.78
N GLU A 102 -6.26 2.16 -4.61
CA GLU A 102 -5.38 1.04 -4.25
C GLU A 102 -4.11 1.61 -3.64
N ALA A 103 -3.68 1.07 -2.51
CA ALA A 103 -2.44 1.49 -1.87
C ALA A 103 -1.66 0.32 -1.28
N ILE A 104 -0.35 0.53 -1.15
CA ILE A 104 0.57 -0.33 -0.40
C ILE A 104 1.11 0.49 0.76
N ALA A 105 0.99 -0.06 1.97
CA ALA A 105 1.56 0.57 3.16
C ALA A 105 2.43 -0.40 3.96
N SER A 106 3.37 0.15 4.70
CA SER A 106 4.22 -0.55 5.67
C SER A 106 3.70 -0.39 7.10
N ARG A 107 4.35 -1.04 8.04
CA ARG A 107 3.98 -1.04 9.48
C ARG A 107 3.95 0.35 10.09
N ASP A 108 4.88 1.22 9.69
CA ASP A 108 4.97 2.62 10.11
C ASP A 108 3.90 3.51 9.47
N LEU A 109 2.95 2.93 8.73
CA LEU A 109 1.85 3.58 8.03
C LEU A 109 2.27 4.44 6.83
N TRP A 110 3.54 4.35 6.38
CA TRP A 110 3.97 4.99 5.16
C TRP A 110 3.31 4.36 3.94
N ILE A 111 2.72 5.18 3.07
CA ILE A 111 2.08 4.75 1.84
C ILE A 111 3.10 4.81 0.71
N TRP A 112 3.59 3.64 0.27
CA TRP A 112 4.62 3.47 -0.76
C TRP A 112 4.08 3.52 -2.19
N HIS A 113 2.82 3.18 -2.36
CA HIS A 113 2.13 3.15 -3.64
C HIS A 113 0.72 3.63 -3.45
N ALA A 114 0.25 4.45 -4.40
CA ALA A 114 -1.12 4.94 -4.46
C ALA A 114 -1.59 5.00 -5.90
N PHE A 115 -2.61 4.23 -6.25
CA PHE A 115 -3.26 4.26 -7.55
C PHE A 115 -4.71 4.62 -7.38
N PHE A 116 -5.08 5.84 -7.80
CA PHE A 116 -6.39 6.42 -7.57
C PHE A 116 -7.09 6.80 -8.88
N GLY A 117 -8.43 6.71 -8.88
CA GLY A 117 -9.27 7.14 -10.00
C GLY A 117 -10.05 5.99 -10.66
N THR A 118 -9.82 4.74 -10.24
CA THR A 118 -10.55 3.59 -10.77
C THR A 118 -12.02 3.63 -10.34
N PRO A 119 -12.96 3.36 -11.28
CA PRO A 119 -14.39 3.36 -10.98
C PRO A 119 -14.80 2.26 -10.00
N GLY A 120 -15.74 2.57 -9.11
CA GLY A 120 -16.28 1.65 -8.12
C GLY A 120 -17.04 0.43 -8.67
N SER A 121 -17.29 0.37 -9.97
CA SER A 121 -17.78 -0.85 -10.64
C SER A 121 -16.68 -1.91 -10.83
N CYS A 122 -15.40 -1.53 -10.71
CA CYS A 122 -14.28 -2.43 -10.75
C CYS A 122 -14.14 -3.19 -9.42
N ASN A 123 -13.78 -4.47 -9.47
CA ASN A 123 -13.30 -5.20 -8.31
C ASN A 123 -11.79 -5.00 -8.14
N ASP A 124 -11.23 -5.39 -7.00
CA ASP A 124 -9.81 -5.18 -6.67
C ASP A 124 -8.86 -5.85 -7.69
N ILE A 125 -9.27 -6.98 -8.28
CA ILE A 125 -8.50 -7.63 -9.36
C ILE A 125 -8.41 -6.73 -10.60
N ASN A 126 -9.50 -6.07 -10.97
CA ASN A 126 -9.54 -5.16 -12.10
C ASN A 126 -8.75 -3.87 -11.81
N VAL A 127 -8.75 -3.41 -10.55
CA VAL A 127 -7.91 -2.30 -10.10
C VAL A 127 -6.45 -2.67 -10.22
N LEU A 128 -6.06 -3.82 -9.65
CA LEU A 128 -4.70 -4.34 -9.71
C LEU A 128 -4.16 -4.48 -11.15
N GLN A 129 -4.99 -4.96 -12.10
CA GLN A 129 -4.58 -5.11 -13.50
C GLN A 129 -4.28 -3.80 -14.21
N ARG A 130 -4.80 -2.69 -13.69
CA ARG A 130 -4.56 -1.32 -14.21
C ARG A 130 -3.49 -0.59 -13.41
N SER A 131 -3.13 -1.11 -12.25
CA SER A 131 -2.19 -0.50 -11.33
C SER A 131 -0.75 -0.52 -11.85
N PRO A 132 -0.02 0.59 -11.77
CA PRO A 132 1.38 0.66 -12.13
C PRO A 132 2.29 -0.27 -11.32
N VAL A 133 1.89 -0.63 -10.10
CA VAL A 133 2.67 -1.55 -9.25
C VAL A 133 2.84 -2.90 -9.92
N PHE A 134 1.80 -3.37 -10.58
CA PHE A 134 1.83 -4.64 -11.29
C PHE A 134 2.72 -4.58 -12.53
N ASP A 135 2.67 -3.50 -13.27
CA ASP A 135 3.57 -3.21 -14.40
C ASP A 135 5.04 -3.21 -13.97
N ASP A 136 5.35 -2.66 -12.81
CA ASP A 136 6.72 -2.62 -12.29
C ASP A 136 7.23 -4.03 -11.89
N ILE A 137 6.37 -4.84 -11.30
CA ILE A 137 6.69 -6.24 -10.99
C ILE A 137 6.96 -7.02 -12.28
N ILE A 138 6.09 -6.91 -13.28
CA ILE A 138 6.23 -7.60 -14.57
C ILE A 138 7.47 -7.13 -15.33
N LYS A 139 7.72 -5.81 -15.36
CA LYS A 139 8.84 -5.22 -16.08
C LYS A 139 10.18 -5.34 -15.33
N ASN A 140 10.21 -6.11 -14.25
CA ASN A 140 11.37 -6.33 -13.39
C ASN A 140 11.99 -5.01 -12.85
N ARG A 141 11.13 -4.00 -12.63
CA ARG A 141 11.47 -2.71 -12.01
C ARG A 141 11.15 -2.66 -10.52
N ALA A 142 10.53 -3.73 -10.00
CA ALA A 142 10.35 -3.91 -8.58
C ALA A 142 11.72 -4.19 -7.89
N PRO A 143 11.87 -3.87 -6.60
CA PRO A 143 13.08 -4.15 -5.85
C PRO A 143 13.49 -5.63 -5.97
N GLN A 144 14.76 -5.87 -6.31
CA GLN A 144 15.29 -7.24 -6.32
C GLN A 144 15.51 -7.68 -4.87
N VAL A 145 14.80 -8.72 -4.49
CA VAL A 145 14.80 -9.25 -3.12
C VAL A 145 15.12 -10.73 -3.16
N GLN A 146 16.07 -11.15 -2.33
CA GLN A 146 16.33 -12.57 -2.11
C GLN A 146 16.21 -12.88 -0.62
N PHE A 147 15.41 -13.89 -0.29
CA PHE A 147 15.21 -14.33 1.09
C PHE A 147 15.03 -15.84 1.16
N THR A 148 15.27 -16.41 2.34
CA THR A 148 15.13 -17.84 2.57
C THR A 148 14.09 -18.08 3.68
N VAL A 149 13.16 -18.98 3.42
CA VAL A 149 12.14 -19.43 4.37
C VAL A 149 12.09 -20.94 4.36
N ASN A 150 12.13 -21.55 5.55
CA ASN A 150 12.05 -23.00 5.72
C ASN A 150 13.02 -23.80 4.81
N GLY A 151 14.21 -23.24 4.56
CA GLY A 151 15.25 -23.83 3.69
C GLY A 151 15.10 -23.54 2.20
N ASN A 152 13.98 -22.98 1.74
CA ASN A 152 13.74 -22.62 0.35
C ASN A 152 14.06 -21.15 0.09
N THR A 153 14.69 -20.85 -1.05
CA THR A 153 15.10 -19.49 -1.44
C THR A 153 14.16 -18.91 -2.48
N TYR A 154 13.70 -17.69 -2.21
CA TYR A 154 12.79 -16.90 -3.05
C TYR A 154 13.49 -15.63 -3.54
N LYS A 155 13.23 -15.24 -4.81
CA LYS A 155 13.92 -14.11 -5.47
C LYS A 155 13.06 -12.86 -5.65
N LYS A 156 11.82 -12.86 -5.17
CA LYS A 156 10.88 -11.74 -5.29
C LYS A 156 10.23 -11.48 -3.95
N GLY A 157 10.22 -10.20 -3.52
CA GLY A 157 9.44 -9.79 -2.37
C GLY A 157 7.94 -9.95 -2.62
N TYR A 158 7.15 -9.94 -1.57
CA TYR A 158 5.71 -10.09 -1.66
C TYR A 158 4.98 -9.10 -0.75
N TYR A 159 3.69 -8.93 -1.05
CA TYR A 159 2.76 -8.14 -0.26
C TYR A 159 1.72 -9.04 0.39
N LEU A 160 1.32 -8.71 1.61
CA LEU A 160 0.15 -9.34 2.22
C LEU A 160 -1.11 -8.74 1.60
N ALA A 161 -2.01 -9.61 1.16
CA ALA A 161 -3.22 -9.23 0.44
C ALA A 161 -4.44 -9.97 0.98
N ASP A 162 -5.64 -9.47 0.65
CA ASP A 162 -6.89 -10.18 0.88
C ASP A 162 -7.05 -11.38 -0.07
N GLY A 163 -7.90 -12.32 0.31
CA GLY A 163 -8.19 -13.53 -0.44
C GLY A 163 -8.78 -13.31 -1.84
N ILE A 164 -9.27 -12.09 -2.13
CA ILE A 164 -9.76 -11.70 -3.46
C ILE A 164 -8.62 -11.53 -4.48
N TYR A 165 -7.41 -11.20 -4.02
CA TYR A 165 -6.26 -11.01 -4.91
C TYR A 165 -5.85 -12.33 -5.57
N PRO A 166 -5.28 -12.28 -6.80
CA PRO A 166 -4.90 -13.47 -7.53
C PRO A 166 -3.77 -14.23 -6.82
N LYS A 167 -3.75 -15.55 -6.97
CA LYS A 167 -2.73 -16.44 -6.38
C LYS A 167 -1.41 -16.36 -7.16
N TRP A 168 -0.76 -15.21 -7.07
CA TRP A 168 0.54 -14.95 -7.68
C TRP A 168 1.65 -15.01 -6.64
N SER A 169 2.87 -15.30 -7.06
CA SER A 169 4.04 -15.42 -6.16
C SER A 169 4.34 -14.17 -5.35
N THR A 170 3.82 -13.02 -5.77
CA THR A 170 4.01 -11.71 -5.12
C THR A 170 2.90 -11.32 -4.14
N PHE A 171 1.91 -12.17 -3.95
CA PHE A 171 0.85 -11.96 -2.96
C PHE A 171 0.74 -13.14 -2.01
N VAL A 172 0.56 -12.86 -0.73
CA VAL A 172 0.32 -13.86 0.30
C VAL A 172 -0.99 -13.52 1.01
N ASP A 173 -1.99 -14.37 0.80
CA ASP A 173 -3.33 -14.24 1.36
C ASP A 173 -3.55 -15.19 2.54
N VAL A 174 -4.63 -14.98 3.28
CA VAL A 174 -5.07 -15.85 4.37
C VAL A 174 -5.44 -17.27 3.90
N ILE A 175 -5.51 -18.20 4.84
CA ILE A 175 -6.12 -19.52 4.63
C ILE A 175 -7.58 -19.42 5.04
N THR A 176 -8.50 -19.49 4.06
CA THR A 176 -9.95 -19.26 4.27
C THR A 176 -10.61 -20.22 5.25
N ALA A 177 -10.13 -21.45 5.36
CA ALA A 177 -10.67 -22.47 6.26
C ALA A 177 -9.50 -23.24 6.93
N PRO A 178 -8.82 -22.65 7.93
CA PRO A 178 -7.67 -23.30 8.57
C PRO A 178 -8.12 -24.54 9.35
N GLN A 179 -7.55 -25.69 9.01
CA GLN A 179 -7.87 -26.98 9.61
C GLN A 179 -6.92 -27.35 10.76
N THR A 180 -5.69 -26.84 10.74
CA THR A 180 -4.65 -27.13 11.73
C THR A 180 -4.29 -25.90 12.54
N ASP A 181 -3.72 -26.12 13.73
CA ASP A 181 -3.27 -24.99 14.59
C ASP A 181 -2.17 -24.14 13.92
N LYS A 182 -1.31 -24.76 13.11
CA LYS A 182 -0.32 -24.04 12.28
C LYS A 182 -1.01 -23.07 11.33
N GLN A 183 -2.04 -23.52 10.64
CA GLN A 183 -2.81 -22.70 9.68
C GLN A 183 -3.58 -21.59 10.39
N ARG A 184 -4.12 -21.85 11.59
CA ARG A 184 -4.81 -20.84 12.41
C ARG A 184 -3.84 -19.75 12.84
N LEU A 185 -2.66 -20.14 13.36
CA LEU A 185 -1.62 -19.19 13.73
C LEU A 185 -1.17 -18.33 12.54
N PHE A 186 -0.94 -18.96 11.38
CA PHE A 186 -0.58 -18.22 10.17
C PHE A 186 -1.66 -17.22 9.77
N THR A 187 -2.93 -17.63 9.75
CA THR A 187 -4.05 -16.76 9.38
C THR A 187 -4.16 -15.57 10.32
N GLU A 188 -4.10 -15.79 11.64
CA GLU A 188 -4.12 -14.73 12.64
C GLU A 188 -2.98 -13.72 12.45
N ARG A 189 -1.76 -14.21 12.26
CA ARG A 189 -0.59 -13.35 12.04
C ARG A 189 -0.65 -12.60 10.72
N GLN A 190 -1.11 -13.26 9.65
CA GLN A 190 -1.25 -12.63 8.35
C GLN A 190 -2.33 -11.53 8.37
N GLU A 191 -3.49 -11.78 8.96
CA GLU A 191 -4.56 -10.80 9.12
C GLU A 191 -4.11 -9.58 9.95
N SER A 192 -3.39 -9.83 11.05
CA SER A 192 -2.83 -8.76 11.88
C SER A 192 -1.86 -7.88 11.08
N ALA A 193 -0.94 -8.50 10.34
CA ALA A 193 0.04 -7.76 9.55
C ALA A 193 -0.57 -7.09 8.30
N ARG A 194 -1.56 -7.71 7.66
CA ARG A 194 -2.29 -7.13 6.52
C ARG A 194 -3.02 -5.83 6.89
N LYS A 195 -3.53 -5.74 8.12
CA LYS A 195 -4.22 -4.54 8.60
C LYS A 195 -3.37 -3.27 8.66
N ASP A 196 -2.07 -3.34 8.36
CA ASP A 196 -1.22 -2.14 8.30
C ASP A 196 -1.74 -1.14 7.27
N VAL A 197 -2.14 -1.58 6.09
CA VAL A 197 -2.71 -0.69 5.06
C VAL A 197 -4.08 -0.17 5.45
N GLU A 198 -4.93 -0.97 6.10
CA GLU A 198 -6.22 -0.52 6.62
C GLU A 198 -6.03 0.54 7.73
N ARG A 199 -5.01 0.37 8.60
CA ARG A 199 -4.64 1.38 9.60
C ARG A 199 -4.14 2.67 8.94
N ALA A 200 -3.32 2.57 7.89
CA ALA A 200 -2.88 3.73 7.11
C ALA A 200 -4.08 4.48 6.53
N PHE A 201 -5.07 3.80 5.96
CA PHE A 201 -6.32 4.42 5.49
C PHE A 201 -7.09 5.09 6.63
N GLY A 202 -7.20 4.43 7.78
CA GLY A 202 -7.87 4.99 8.96
C GLY A 202 -7.21 6.28 9.44
N VAL A 203 -5.88 6.30 9.54
CA VAL A 203 -5.12 7.49 9.94
C VAL A 203 -5.19 8.59 8.87
N LEU A 204 -5.09 8.24 7.59
CA LEU A 204 -5.25 9.17 6.48
C LEU A 204 -6.62 9.88 6.55
N GLN A 205 -7.71 9.13 6.77
CA GLN A 205 -9.06 9.68 6.92
C GLN A 205 -9.25 10.47 8.22
N ALA A 206 -8.59 10.09 9.30
CA ALA A 206 -8.63 10.81 10.57
C ALA A 206 -7.94 12.18 10.45
N ARG A 207 -6.79 12.25 9.77
CA ARG A 207 -6.03 13.48 9.55
C ARG A 207 -6.73 14.43 8.56
N PHE A 208 -7.30 13.87 7.50
CA PHE A 208 -7.89 14.64 6.40
C PHE A 208 -9.39 14.37 6.27
N ALA A 209 -10.20 15.17 6.96
CA ALA A 209 -11.65 15.03 6.93
C ALA A 209 -12.26 15.15 5.51
N ILE A 210 -11.56 15.80 4.59
CA ILE A 210 -11.96 15.89 3.17
C ILE A 210 -12.07 14.51 2.52
N ILE A 211 -11.19 13.56 2.89
CA ILE A 211 -11.22 12.19 2.36
C ILE A 211 -12.26 11.32 3.11
N ARG A 212 -12.47 11.60 4.41
CA ARG A 212 -13.47 10.87 5.20
C ARG A 212 -14.91 11.19 4.77
N LYS A 213 -15.15 12.42 4.33
CA LYS A 213 -16.46 12.87 3.82
C LYS A 213 -16.62 12.52 2.35
N PRO A 214 -17.86 12.38 1.84
CA PRO A 214 -18.11 12.20 0.42
C PRO A 214 -17.51 13.34 -0.41
N ALA A 215 -16.84 12.98 -1.51
CA ALA A 215 -16.19 13.93 -2.41
C ALA A 215 -17.20 14.86 -3.11
N LEU A 216 -16.91 16.15 -3.10
CA LEU A 216 -17.77 17.19 -3.65
C LEU A 216 -17.27 17.76 -4.98
N ALA A 217 -16.00 17.52 -5.38
CA ALA A 217 -15.51 18.01 -6.66
C ALA A 217 -16.21 17.31 -7.83
N TRP A 218 -16.45 18.07 -8.91
CA TRP A 218 -17.13 17.59 -10.12
C TRP A 218 -16.21 16.88 -11.11
N ASN A 219 -14.91 17.01 -10.95
CA ASN A 219 -13.89 16.48 -11.84
C ASN A 219 -13.05 15.43 -11.12
N VAL A 220 -12.85 14.28 -11.76
CA VAL A 220 -12.03 13.19 -11.23
C VAL A 220 -10.56 13.59 -11.07
N ASP A 221 -10.04 14.47 -11.94
CA ASP A 221 -8.67 14.98 -11.84
C ASP A 221 -8.46 15.77 -10.55
N MET A 222 -9.48 16.59 -10.16
CA MET A 222 -9.43 17.30 -8.89
C MET A 222 -9.49 16.35 -7.69
N LEU A 223 -10.28 15.28 -7.78
CA LEU A 223 -10.30 14.24 -6.74
C LEU A 223 -8.93 13.56 -6.63
N TRP A 224 -8.29 13.28 -7.76
CA TRP A 224 -6.95 12.71 -7.79
C TRP A 224 -5.93 13.65 -7.12
N LYS A 225 -5.94 14.94 -7.47
CA LYS A 225 -5.05 15.94 -6.86
C LYS A 225 -5.24 16.03 -5.35
N ILE A 226 -6.48 16.08 -4.87
CA ILE A 226 -6.79 16.10 -3.43
C ILE A 226 -6.25 14.85 -2.75
N MET A 227 -6.50 13.67 -3.33
CA MET A 227 -6.05 12.40 -2.76
C MET A 227 -4.52 12.34 -2.69
N MET A 228 -3.82 12.69 -3.78
CA MET A 228 -2.35 12.67 -3.82
C MET A 228 -1.75 13.67 -2.83
N ALA A 229 -2.28 14.90 -2.76
CA ALA A 229 -1.81 15.89 -1.79
C ALA A 229 -2.00 15.42 -0.34
N CYS A 230 -3.13 14.78 -0.03
CA CYS A 230 -3.37 14.20 1.29
C CYS A 230 -2.40 13.05 1.61
N ILE A 231 -2.08 12.18 0.65
CA ILE A 231 -1.11 11.09 0.84
C ILE A 231 0.30 11.64 1.03
N ILE A 232 0.71 12.65 0.25
CA ILE A 232 1.99 13.33 0.44
C ILE A 232 2.10 13.89 1.85
N MET A 233 1.13 14.69 2.28
CA MET A 233 1.12 15.28 3.62
C MET A 233 1.03 14.22 4.72
N HIS A 234 0.34 13.09 4.47
CA HIS A 234 0.31 11.96 5.38
C HIS A 234 1.71 11.36 5.56
N ASN A 235 2.42 11.11 4.47
CA ASN A 235 3.79 10.57 4.52
C ASN A 235 4.77 11.55 5.18
N MET A 236 4.65 12.86 4.95
CA MET A 236 5.42 13.89 5.68
C MET A 236 5.21 13.79 7.20
N ILE A 237 3.97 13.65 7.63
CA ILE A 237 3.66 13.51 9.07
C ILE A 237 4.15 12.15 9.59
N VAL A 238 4.03 11.07 8.81
CA VAL A 238 4.56 9.75 9.19
C VAL A 238 6.08 9.79 9.35
N GLU A 239 6.80 10.55 8.51
CA GLU A 239 8.24 10.74 8.64
C GLU A 239 8.59 11.43 9.97
N ASP A 240 7.89 12.51 10.29
CA ASP A 240 8.10 13.27 11.52
C ASP A 240 7.74 12.47 12.79
N GLU A 241 6.69 11.64 12.71
CA GLU A 241 6.19 10.84 13.82
C GLU A 241 6.67 9.37 13.80
N ARG A 242 7.59 9.00 12.93
CA ARG A 242 7.98 7.59 12.68
C ARG A 242 8.34 6.83 13.94
N ASP A 243 9.10 7.44 14.82
CA ASP A 243 9.52 6.81 16.08
C ASP A 243 8.32 6.53 17.02
N THR A 244 7.29 7.36 16.97
CA THR A 244 6.06 7.19 17.72
C THR A 244 5.27 5.97 17.23
N TYR A 245 5.15 5.79 15.91
CA TYR A 245 4.43 4.65 15.34
C TYR A 245 5.17 3.32 15.47
N LEU A 246 6.48 3.32 15.36
CA LEU A 246 7.30 2.12 15.59
C LEU A 246 7.21 1.64 17.04
N ASN A 247 7.01 2.55 17.95
CA ASN A 247 6.81 2.25 19.37
C ASN A 247 5.34 1.93 19.72
N TYR A 248 4.40 2.19 18.82
CA TYR A 248 3.01 1.75 18.96
C TYR A 248 2.92 0.26 18.68
N LYS A 249 3.08 -0.49 19.74
CA LYS A 249 2.95 -1.92 19.74
C LYS A 249 1.49 -2.24 20.05
N ASP A 250 0.80 -3.00 19.18
CA ASP A 250 -0.51 -3.58 19.51
C ASP A 250 -0.31 -4.46 20.77
N PRO A 251 -1.03 -4.22 21.88
CA PRO A 251 -0.91 -5.05 23.09
C PRO A 251 -1.07 -6.55 22.84
N ARG A 252 -1.71 -6.94 21.72
CA ARG A 252 -1.89 -8.35 21.32
C ARG A 252 -0.67 -8.94 20.60
N GLU A 253 0.21 -8.10 20.04
CA GLU A 253 1.48 -8.55 19.44
C GLU A 253 2.56 -8.77 20.51
N PHE A 254 2.34 -8.30 21.76
CA PHE A 254 3.34 -8.20 22.83
C PHE A 254 3.49 -9.40 23.75
N ALA A 255 2.64 -10.39 23.62
CA ALA A 255 2.73 -11.51 24.54
C ALA A 255 4.03 -12.35 24.41
N GLN A 256 4.89 -12.08 23.41
CA GLN A 256 6.14 -12.83 23.22
C GLN A 256 7.14 -12.09 22.34
N GLU A 257 8.19 -11.45 22.91
CA GLU A 257 9.55 -11.48 22.33
C GLU A 257 10.52 -10.59 23.13
N GLN A 258 11.57 -11.23 23.69
CA GLN A 258 12.79 -10.52 24.11
C GLN A 258 13.74 -10.40 22.92
N PRO A 259 14.54 -9.33 22.80
CA PRO A 259 15.41 -9.10 21.66
C PRO A 259 16.71 -9.92 21.78
N GLU A 260 17.02 -10.71 20.74
CA GLU A 260 18.35 -11.24 20.55
C GLU A 260 19.28 -10.21 19.89
N ASN A 261 20.41 -9.95 20.54
CA ASN A 261 21.52 -9.15 20.04
C ASN A 261 22.09 -9.74 18.74
N MET A 262 22.12 -8.95 17.68
CA MET A 262 22.96 -9.25 16.52
C MET A 262 23.81 -8.05 16.12
N ALA A 263 25.11 -8.18 16.38
CA ALA A 263 26.16 -7.41 15.72
C ALA A 263 26.55 -8.12 14.39
N GLY A 264 26.78 -7.36 13.32
CA GLY A 264 27.45 -7.92 12.17
C GLY A 264 27.18 -7.24 10.83
N SER A 265 27.98 -6.23 10.52
CA SER A 265 28.75 -6.04 9.29
C SER A 265 28.02 -5.87 7.96
N SER A 266 28.15 -4.66 7.43
CA SER A 266 27.78 -4.21 6.09
C SER A 266 28.87 -4.53 5.07
N SER A 267 28.46 -4.81 3.83
CA SER A 267 29.25 -4.51 2.63
C SER A 267 28.29 -4.06 1.54
N GLY A 268 28.45 -2.82 1.10
CA GLY A 268 27.58 -2.21 0.10
C GLY A 268 28.03 -2.51 -1.32
N ASN A 269 27.06 -2.51 -2.23
CA ASN A 269 27.28 -2.17 -3.63
C ASN A 269 26.10 -1.35 -4.12
N ALA A 270 26.36 -0.08 -4.39
CA ALA A 270 25.40 0.84 -4.99
C ALA A 270 25.20 0.51 -6.47
N THR A 271 23.97 0.32 -6.89
CA THR A 271 23.63 0.20 -8.31
C THR A 271 22.79 1.40 -8.74
N THR A 272 23.37 2.21 -9.59
CA THR A 272 22.73 3.39 -10.20
C THR A 272 21.75 2.96 -11.29
N PHE A 273 20.54 3.51 -11.28
CA PHE A 273 19.51 3.22 -12.28
C PHE A 273 19.42 4.36 -13.31
N PHE A 274 19.54 4.02 -14.58
CA PHE A 274 19.22 4.89 -15.70
C PHE A 274 17.93 4.44 -16.38
N VAL A 275 17.02 5.39 -16.63
CA VAL A 275 15.81 5.17 -17.43
C VAL A 275 16.12 5.60 -18.88
N THR A 276 16.07 4.66 -19.82
CA THR A 276 16.16 4.94 -21.25
C THR A 276 14.79 4.72 -21.91
N PRO A 277 14.30 5.62 -22.79
CA PRO A 277 13.05 5.43 -23.51
C PRO A 277 13.16 4.28 -24.52
N GLY A 278 12.06 3.51 -24.64
CA GLY A 278 12.02 2.21 -25.26
C GLY A 278 12.38 2.14 -26.74
N HIS A 279 13.31 1.26 -27.06
CA HIS A 279 13.38 0.58 -28.36
C HIS A 279 12.82 -0.83 -28.17
N TYR A 280 12.02 -1.28 -29.15
CA TYR A 280 11.49 -2.64 -29.19
C TYR A 280 12.64 -3.61 -29.40
N ASP A 281 12.99 -4.39 -28.38
CA ASP A 281 13.96 -5.45 -28.42
C ASP A 281 13.25 -6.79 -28.18
N PRO A 282 13.33 -7.76 -29.12
CA PRO A 282 12.74 -9.09 -28.98
C PRO A 282 13.21 -9.86 -27.74
N GLN A 283 14.43 -9.60 -27.26
CA GLN A 283 14.95 -10.22 -26.03
C GLN A 283 14.27 -9.65 -24.79
N ASN A 284 13.96 -8.36 -24.79
CA ASN A 284 13.18 -7.74 -23.73
C ASN A 284 11.75 -8.28 -23.66
N PHE A 285 11.14 -8.57 -24.80
CA PHE A 285 9.80 -9.16 -24.84
C PHE A 285 9.78 -10.57 -24.22
N ARG A 286 10.75 -11.44 -24.54
CA ARG A 286 10.86 -12.75 -23.91
C ARG A 286 11.05 -12.65 -22.41
N ARG A 287 11.98 -11.81 -21.94
CA ARG A 287 12.19 -11.55 -20.49
C ARG A 287 10.93 -11.07 -19.80
N LEU A 288 10.15 -10.17 -20.43
CA LEU A 288 8.86 -9.70 -19.91
C LEU A 288 7.84 -10.83 -19.80
N MET A 289 7.79 -11.71 -20.79
CA MET A 289 6.88 -12.87 -20.77
C MET A 289 7.29 -13.88 -19.69
N ASP A 290 8.59 -14.17 -19.57
CA ASP A 290 9.13 -15.06 -18.54
C ASP A 290 8.86 -14.49 -17.13
N THR A 291 9.14 -13.22 -16.90
CA THR A 291 8.85 -12.55 -15.61
C THR A 291 7.35 -12.55 -15.32
N ARG A 292 6.50 -12.32 -16.33
CA ARG A 292 5.04 -12.37 -16.18
C ARG A 292 4.56 -13.77 -15.81
N GLN A 293 5.16 -14.80 -16.37
CA GLN A 293 4.86 -16.19 -16.05
C GLN A 293 5.33 -16.55 -14.63
N GLU A 294 6.53 -16.13 -14.24
CA GLU A 294 7.06 -16.31 -12.87
C GLU A 294 6.19 -15.62 -11.80
N VAL A 295 5.72 -14.39 -12.07
CA VAL A 295 4.84 -13.67 -11.15
C VAL A 295 3.51 -14.40 -10.98
N ARG A 296 2.97 -14.96 -12.06
CA ARG A 296 1.69 -15.69 -12.09
C ARG A 296 1.82 -17.15 -11.69
N ASP A 297 3.02 -17.61 -11.33
CA ASP A 297 3.25 -19.00 -10.94
C ASP A 297 2.56 -19.32 -9.62
N ARG A 298 1.48 -20.08 -9.74
CA ARG A 298 0.71 -20.60 -8.61
C ARG A 298 1.53 -21.57 -7.74
N THR A 299 2.42 -22.32 -8.34
CA THR A 299 3.26 -23.30 -7.62
C THR A 299 4.13 -22.59 -6.61
N THR A 300 4.84 -21.54 -7.04
CA THR A 300 5.65 -20.69 -6.16
C THR A 300 4.80 -20.00 -5.10
N HIS A 301 3.57 -19.52 -5.43
CA HIS A 301 2.66 -18.96 -4.45
C HIS A 301 2.33 -19.94 -3.32
N PHE A 302 1.91 -21.16 -3.66
CA PHE A 302 1.55 -22.17 -2.66
C PHE A 302 2.76 -22.68 -1.86
N SER A 303 3.92 -22.83 -2.52
CA SER A 303 5.17 -23.21 -1.84
C SER A 303 5.58 -22.16 -0.81
N LEU A 304 5.62 -20.88 -1.18
CA LEU A 304 5.93 -19.78 -0.28
C LEU A 304 4.94 -19.74 0.90
N LYS A 305 3.65 -19.83 0.63
CA LYS A 305 2.62 -19.81 1.67
C LYS A 305 2.78 -20.97 2.67
N ASN A 306 3.02 -22.18 2.20
CA ASN A 306 3.28 -23.33 3.04
C ASN A 306 4.56 -23.18 3.87
N ASP A 307 5.63 -22.68 3.27
CA ASP A 307 6.89 -22.43 3.98
C ASP A 307 6.73 -21.35 5.08
N LEU A 308 5.91 -20.32 4.82
CA LEU A 308 5.59 -19.31 5.84
C LEU A 308 4.75 -19.91 7.00
N VAL A 309 3.82 -20.82 6.72
CA VAL A 309 3.07 -21.53 7.76
C VAL A 309 4.02 -22.30 8.67
N GLU A 310 4.93 -23.09 8.10
CA GLU A 310 5.90 -23.88 8.87
C GLU A 310 6.91 -22.98 9.62
N HIS A 311 7.33 -21.91 8.99
CA HIS A 311 8.25 -20.93 9.60
C HIS A 311 7.64 -20.28 10.86
N LEU A 312 6.41 -19.77 10.77
CA LEU A 312 5.71 -19.15 11.90
C LEU A 312 5.46 -20.16 13.02
N TRP A 313 5.08 -21.38 12.66
CA TRP A 313 4.90 -22.46 13.64
C TRP A 313 6.19 -22.83 14.36
N GLY A 314 7.30 -22.94 13.63
CA GLY A 314 8.62 -23.20 14.21
C GLY A 314 9.10 -22.10 15.16
N ARG A 315 8.80 -20.83 14.84
CA ARG A 315 9.08 -19.69 15.74
C ARG A 315 8.26 -19.76 17.02
N SER A 316 6.96 -19.96 16.91
CA SER A 316 6.06 -20.01 18.07
C SER A 316 6.47 -21.09 19.07
N ARG A 317 6.90 -22.26 18.60
CA ARG A 317 7.36 -23.35 19.49
C ARG A 317 8.67 -23.03 20.20
N ARG A 318 9.61 -22.31 19.56
CA ARG A 318 10.85 -21.88 20.21
C ARG A 318 10.60 -20.86 21.31
N SER A 319 9.67 -19.94 21.11
CA SER A 319 9.26 -18.94 22.12
C SER A 319 8.50 -19.55 23.31
N SER A 320 7.93 -20.76 23.16
CA SER A 320 7.17 -21.44 24.23
C SER A 320 8.06 -22.36 25.12
N VAL A 321 9.30 -22.60 24.74
CA VAL A 321 10.24 -23.50 25.42
C VAL A 321 11.35 -22.74 26.15
N GLY A 322 11.45 -21.43 25.96
CA GLY A 322 12.33 -20.53 26.69
C GLY A 322 11.60 -19.65 27.67
#